data_f6d4e8c7baa10c241522bf0c88dece7d
#
_entry.id   f6d4e8c7baa10c241522bf0c88dece7d
#
_cell.length_a   1.000
_cell.length_b   1.000
_cell.length_c   1.000
_cell.angle_alpha   90.00
_cell.angle_beta   90.00
_cell.angle_gamma   90.00
#
_symmetry.space_group_name_H-M   'P 1'
#
loop_
_entity.id
_entity.type
_entity.pdbx_description
1 polymer ?
#
loop_
_entity_poly.entity_id
_entity_poly.type
_entity_poly.pdbx_seq_one_letter_code
_entity_poly.pdbx_strand_id
1 'polypeptide(L)'
;HLEQARLMEDTLTAITRAEEQKAELEQDNGSDTRTWRAAFRAGGAMLTDELKSGHIERVARRELAQECHNLTEVLAFERDQLKATCNSTARAFRQAHHAVLSKYAEEELNRALNDTLGPLVRAMVLKAEVMANPLANTTGHQGYTEPEKEVMHQVVTFLTGKVSAF
;
A
#
# COMPACT_ATOMS: atom_id res chain seq x y z
N HIS A 1 10.93 -2.26 -5.39
CA HIS A 1 9.46 -2.39 -5.32
C HIS A 1 8.86 -2.84 -6.66
N LEU A 2 9.18 -2.16 -7.78
CA LEU A 2 8.64 -2.51 -9.11
C LEU A 2 9.06 -3.92 -9.57
N GLU A 3 10.29 -4.32 -9.34
CA GLU A 3 10.78 -5.66 -9.67
C GLU A 3 10.02 -6.74 -8.89
N GLN A 4 9.79 -6.52 -7.60
CA GLN A 4 9.05 -7.47 -6.76
C GLN A 4 7.57 -7.53 -7.11
N ALA A 5 6.99 -6.41 -7.55
CA ALA A 5 5.62 -6.38 -8.04
C ALA A 5 5.47 -7.20 -9.34
N ARG A 6 6.45 -7.13 -10.25
CA ARG A 6 6.49 -7.98 -11.46
C ARG A 6 6.62 -9.46 -11.12
N LEU A 7 7.54 -9.81 -10.21
CA LEU A 7 7.68 -11.20 -9.78
C LEU A 7 6.39 -11.75 -9.15
N MET A 8 5.67 -10.93 -8.40
CA MET A 8 4.37 -11.31 -7.84
C MET A 8 3.32 -11.54 -8.94
N GLU A 9 3.28 -10.70 -9.98
CA GLU A 9 2.38 -10.85 -11.13
C GLU A 9 2.71 -12.11 -11.94
N ASP A 10 3.99 -12.38 -12.18
CA ASP A 10 4.46 -13.59 -12.84
C ASP A 10 4.07 -14.85 -12.05
N THR A 11 4.22 -14.82 -10.73
CA THR A 11 3.82 -15.93 -9.83
C THR A 11 2.32 -16.16 -9.86
N LEU A 12 1.49 -15.11 -9.84
CA LEU A 12 0.03 -15.23 -9.99
C LEU A 12 -0.37 -15.83 -11.32
N THR A 13 0.28 -15.43 -12.41
CA THR A 13 0.06 -15.99 -13.74
C THR A 13 0.44 -17.47 -13.80
N ALA A 14 1.56 -17.85 -13.15
CA ALA A 14 1.99 -19.24 -13.08
C ALA A 14 1.01 -20.11 -12.27
N ILE A 15 0.45 -19.61 -11.16
CA ILE A 15 -0.59 -20.29 -10.38
C ILE A 15 -1.82 -20.55 -11.26
N THR A 16 -2.33 -19.53 -11.94
CA THR A 16 -3.51 -19.65 -12.80
C THR A 16 -3.30 -20.72 -13.88
N ARG A 17 -2.14 -20.70 -14.54
CA ARG A 17 -1.80 -21.72 -15.56
C ARG A 17 -1.73 -23.15 -15.00
N ALA A 18 -1.14 -23.30 -13.81
CA ALA A 18 -1.04 -24.61 -13.17
C ALA A 18 -2.43 -25.14 -12.77
N GLU A 19 -3.33 -24.28 -12.30
CA GLU A 19 -4.71 -24.63 -11.99
C GLU A 19 -5.52 -25.03 -13.24
N GLU A 20 -5.38 -24.29 -14.34
CA GLU A 20 -6.00 -24.60 -15.62
C GLU A 20 -5.54 -25.97 -16.16
N GLN A 21 -4.23 -26.20 -16.18
CA GLN A 21 -3.66 -27.48 -16.61
C GLN A 21 -4.12 -28.64 -15.73
N LYS A 22 -4.17 -28.45 -14.41
CA LYS A 22 -4.71 -29.44 -13.49
C LYS A 22 -6.17 -29.78 -13.83
N ALA A 23 -7.01 -28.75 -14.05
CA ALA A 23 -8.43 -28.93 -14.36
C ALA A 23 -8.64 -29.71 -15.68
N GLU A 24 -7.85 -29.42 -16.72
CA GLU A 24 -7.87 -30.16 -17.98
C GLU A 24 -7.51 -31.66 -17.79
N LEU A 25 -6.42 -31.92 -17.05
CA LEU A 25 -5.97 -33.31 -16.80
C LEU A 25 -6.98 -34.10 -15.94
N GLU A 26 -7.69 -33.43 -15.01
CA GLU A 26 -8.71 -34.05 -14.16
C GLU A 26 -10.02 -34.33 -14.92
N GLN A 27 -10.42 -33.44 -15.83
CA GLN A 27 -11.64 -33.58 -16.62
C GLN A 27 -11.63 -34.86 -17.48
N ASP A 28 -10.52 -35.16 -18.16
CA ASP A 28 -10.35 -36.32 -19.01
C ASP A 28 -10.27 -37.63 -18.20
N ASN A 29 -9.69 -37.56 -17.00
CA ASN A 29 -9.38 -38.78 -16.20
C ASN A 29 -10.64 -39.53 -15.70
N GLY A 30 -11.74 -38.81 -15.47
CA GLY A 30 -12.99 -39.39 -14.95
C GLY A 30 -13.75 -40.24 -15.98
N SER A 31 -13.79 -39.85 -17.26
CA SER A 31 -14.41 -40.57 -18.37
C SER A 31 -13.57 -41.74 -18.77
N ASP A 32 -12.26 -41.58 -18.90
CA ASP A 32 -11.30 -42.60 -19.31
C ASP A 32 -11.26 -43.82 -18.37
N THR A 33 -11.41 -43.57 -17.07
CA THR A 33 -11.43 -44.67 -16.08
C THR A 33 -12.65 -45.59 -16.25
N ARG A 34 -13.82 -45.03 -16.55
CA ARG A 34 -15.05 -45.80 -16.77
C ARG A 34 -14.98 -46.60 -18.07
N THR A 35 -14.53 -45.94 -19.12
CA THR A 35 -14.38 -46.54 -20.46
C THR A 35 -13.37 -47.69 -20.44
N TRP A 36 -12.22 -47.51 -19.83
CA TRP A 36 -11.19 -48.53 -19.67
C TRP A 36 -11.71 -49.73 -18.90
N ARG A 37 -12.41 -49.54 -17.78
CA ARG A 37 -12.99 -50.66 -16.99
C ARG A 37 -14.04 -51.41 -17.76
N ALA A 38 -14.85 -50.74 -18.57
CA ALA A 38 -15.84 -51.38 -19.44
C ALA A 38 -15.17 -52.24 -20.52
N ALA A 39 -14.15 -51.71 -21.21
CA ALA A 39 -13.39 -52.41 -22.22
C ALA A 39 -12.64 -53.63 -21.65
N PHE A 40 -12.05 -53.53 -20.47
CA PHE A 40 -11.38 -54.65 -19.79
C PHE A 40 -12.35 -55.79 -19.44
N ARG A 41 -13.56 -55.46 -18.98
CA ARG A 41 -14.60 -56.44 -18.70
C ARG A 41 -15.12 -57.11 -19.98
N ALA A 42 -15.37 -56.35 -21.04
CA ALA A 42 -15.84 -56.85 -22.33
C ALA A 42 -14.82 -57.77 -22.98
N GLY A 43 -13.52 -57.53 -22.80
CA GLY A 43 -12.42 -58.40 -23.29
C GLY A 43 -12.13 -59.62 -22.40
N GLY A 44 -13.05 -60.00 -21.50
CA GLY A 44 -12.84 -61.17 -20.63
C GLY A 44 -11.68 -61.05 -19.66
N ALA A 45 -11.37 -59.83 -19.21
CA ALA A 45 -10.25 -59.47 -18.32
C ALA A 45 -8.86 -59.80 -18.90
N MET A 46 -8.74 -59.91 -20.23
CA MET A 46 -7.45 -60.03 -20.91
C MET A 46 -6.82 -58.63 -21.10
N LEU A 47 -5.56 -58.52 -20.71
CA LEU A 47 -4.79 -57.25 -20.79
C LEU A 47 -4.20 -57.14 -22.21
N THR A 48 -4.89 -56.46 -23.12
CA THR A 48 -4.35 -56.13 -24.44
C THR A 48 -3.34 -54.98 -24.37
N ASP A 49 -2.50 -54.82 -25.38
CA ASP A 49 -1.49 -53.76 -25.41
C ASP A 49 -2.13 -52.36 -25.46
N GLU A 50 -3.30 -52.21 -26.08
CA GLU A 50 -4.10 -50.99 -26.07
C GLU A 50 -4.60 -50.65 -24.65
N LEU A 51 -5.06 -51.66 -23.90
CA LEU A 51 -5.50 -51.46 -22.50
C LEU A 51 -4.35 -51.11 -21.58
N LYS A 52 -3.15 -51.67 -21.81
CA LYS A 52 -1.92 -51.30 -21.07
C LYS A 52 -1.52 -49.87 -21.38
N SER A 53 -1.50 -49.47 -22.65
CA SER A 53 -1.16 -48.12 -23.09
C SER A 53 -2.12 -47.07 -22.48
N GLY A 54 -3.44 -47.32 -22.59
CA GLY A 54 -4.45 -46.44 -21.98
C GLY A 54 -4.35 -46.36 -20.45
N HIS A 55 -3.92 -47.44 -19.79
CA HIS A 55 -3.66 -47.42 -18.37
C HIS A 55 -2.46 -46.53 -18.00
N ILE A 56 -1.36 -46.70 -18.73
CA ILE A 56 -0.13 -45.90 -18.53
C ILE A 56 -0.42 -44.42 -18.74
N GLU A 57 -1.13 -44.09 -19.83
CA GLU A 57 -1.50 -42.70 -20.14
C GLU A 57 -2.36 -42.06 -19.03
N ARG A 58 -3.35 -42.81 -18.52
CA ARG A 58 -4.19 -42.34 -17.42
C ARG A 58 -3.42 -42.14 -16.13
N VAL A 59 -2.47 -43.03 -15.80
CA VAL A 59 -1.61 -42.88 -14.63
C VAL A 59 -0.73 -41.66 -14.79
N ALA A 60 -0.11 -41.46 -15.95
CA ALA A 60 0.71 -40.31 -16.25
C ALA A 60 -0.07 -38.98 -16.11
N ARG A 61 -1.31 -38.91 -16.66
CA ARG A 61 -2.17 -37.72 -16.48
C ARG A 61 -2.50 -37.45 -15.01
N ARG A 62 -2.75 -38.50 -14.24
CA ARG A 62 -3.03 -38.36 -12.81
C ARG A 62 -1.82 -37.85 -12.02
N GLU A 63 -0.63 -38.36 -12.33
CA GLU A 63 0.62 -37.93 -11.74
C GLU A 63 0.94 -36.47 -12.10
N LEU A 64 0.73 -36.08 -13.37
CA LEU A 64 0.87 -34.71 -13.83
C LEU A 64 -0.11 -33.75 -13.12
N ALA A 65 -1.38 -34.15 -12.95
CA ALA A 65 -2.35 -33.34 -12.21
C ALA A 65 -1.96 -33.17 -10.75
N GLN A 66 -1.40 -34.20 -10.13
CA GLN A 66 -0.87 -34.11 -8.77
C GLN A 66 0.34 -33.18 -8.69
N GLU A 67 1.22 -33.24 -9.67
CA GLU A 67 2.40 -32.36 -9.75
C GLU A 67 2.00 -30.89 -9.96
N CYS A 68 1.00 -30.61 -10.81
CA CYS A 68 0.43 -29.27 -10.95
C CYS A 68 -0.14 -28.76 -9.62
N HIS A 69 -0.79 -29.63 -8.84
CA HIS A 69 -1.28 -29.27 -7.51
C HIS A 69 -0.14 -28.92 -6.54
N ASN A 70 0.88 -29.77 -6.45
CA ASN A 70 2.06 -29.53 -5.61
C ASN A 70 2.75 -28.22 -5.99
N LEU A 71 2.90 -27.94 -7.30
CA LEU A 71 3.47 -26.70 -7.81
C LEU A 71 2.62 -25.49 -7.39
N THR A 72 1.30 -25.59 -7.44
CA THR A 72 0.40 -24.52 -7.02
C THR A 72 0.60 -24.17 -5.53
N GLU A 73 0.82 -25.16 -4.65
CA GLU A 73 1.09 -24.93 -3.22
C GLU A 73 2.42 -24.20 -3.01
N VAL A 74 3.48 -24.59 -3.73
CA VAL A 74 4.79 -23.93 -3.67
C VAL A 74 4.69 -22.48 -4.15
N LEU A 75 4.05 -22.25 -5.29
CA LEU A 75 3.85 -20.91 -5.86
C LEU A 75 2.98 -20.03 -4.96
N ALA A 76 1.98 -20.60 -4.26
CA ALA A 76 1.17 -19.84 -3.30
C ALA A 76 2.02 -19.35 -2.12
N PHE A 77 2.94 -20.17 -1.63
CA PHE A 77 3.87 -19.76 -0.59
C PHE A 77 4.83 -18.65 -1.07
N GLU A 78 5.38 -18.78 -2.26
CA GLU A 78 6.23 -17.74 -2.89
C GLU A 78 5.48 -16.43 -3.07
N ARG A 79 4.23 -16.48 -3.55
CA ARG A 79 3.34 -15.31 -3.66
C ARG A 79 3.18 -14.60 -2.32
N ASP A 80 2.96 -15.33 -1.24
CA ASP A 80 2.73 -14.75 0.09
C ASP A 80 4.01 -14.08 0.63
N GLN A 81 5.18 -14.67 0.37
CA GLN A 81 6.48 -14.04 0.68
C GLN A 81 6.71 -12.76 -0.14
N LEU A 82 6.45 -12.79 -1.45
CA LEU A 82 6.56 -11.61 -2.31
C LEU A 82 5.60 -10.50 -1.88
N LYS A 83 4.37 -10.85 -1.50
CA LYS A 83 3.38 -9.91 -0.95
C LYS A 83 3.86 -9.24 0.33
N ALA A 84 4.44 -9.99 1.26
CA ALA A 84 5.01 -9.45 2.48
C ALA A 84 6.17 -8.48 2.18
N THR A 85 7.04 -8.84 1.25
CA THR A 85 8.17 -8.01 0.82
C THR A 85 7.69 -6.73 0.11
N CYS A 86 6.70 -6.83 -0.80
CA CYS A 86 6.09 -5.67 -1.45
C CYS A 86 5.48 -4.71 -0.43
N ASN A 87 4.77 -5.24 0.57
CA ASN A 87 4.17 -4.42 1.63
C ASN A 87 5.21 -3.70 2.48
N SER A 88 6.32 -4.38 2.83
CA SER A 88 7.40 -3.79 3.62
C SER A 88 8.13 -2.67 2.85
N THR A 89 8.45 -2.91 1.58
CA THR A 89 9.09 -1.90 0.73
C THR A 89 8.20 -0.71 0.44
N ALA A 90 6.90 -0.92 0.23
CA ALA A 90 5.93 0.16 0.07
C ALA A 90 5.77 0.99 1.34
N ARG A 91 5.85 0.36 2.53
CA ARG A 91 5.84 1.07 3.81
C ARG A 91 7.11 1.90 3.98
N ALA A 92 8.28 1.33 3.73
CA ALA A 92 9.55 2.02 3.81
C ALA A 92 9.61 3.24 2.87
N PHE A 93 9.13 3.10 1.64
CA PHE A 93 9.03 4.19 0.69
C PHE A 93 8.14 5.33 1.20
N ARG A 94 6.94 5.00 1.70
CA ARG A 94 6.01 6.00 2.26
C ARG A 94 6.62 6.74 3.46
N GLN A 95 7.32 6.03 4.33
CA GLN A 95 8.01 6.63 5.48
C GLN A 95 9.12 7.59 5.04
N ALA A 96 9.98 7.17 4.10
CA ALA A 96 11.04 8.00 3.56
C ALA A 96 10.47 9.26 2.85
N HIS A 97 9.45 9.08 2.03
CA HIS A 97 8.77 10.19 1.35
C HIS A 97 8.16 11.19 2.35
N HIS A 98 7.48 10.67 3.37
CA HIS A 98 6.92 11.53 4.44
C HIS A 98 8.02 12.30 5.19
N ALA A 99 9.15 11.66 5.50
CA ALA A 99 10.26 12.31 6.17
C ALA A 99 10.87 13.46 5.34
N VAL A 100 10.98 13.28 4.02
CA VAL A 100 11.46 14.33 3.10
C VAL A 100 10.45 15.48 3.05
N LEU A 101 9.16 15.18 2.88
CA LEU A 101 8.12 16.21 2.84
C LEU A 101 8.02 17.00 4.15
N SER A 102 8.16 16.32 5.30
CA SER A 102 8.14 16.98 6.61
C SER A 102 9.31 17.97 6.76
N LYS A 103 10.52 17.53 6.37
CA LYS A 103 11.68 18.44 6.38
C LYS A 103 11.51 19.63 5.44
N TYR A 104 11.04 19.38 4.24
CA TYR A 104 10.79 20.45 3.27
C TYR A 104 9.78 21.46 3.80
N ALA A 105 8.66 20.99 4.36
CA ALA A 105 7.63 21.86 4.92
C ALA A 105 8.18 22.68 6.12
N GLU A 106 9.00 22.07 6.97
CA GLU A 106 9.64 22.76 8.09
C GLU A 106 10.62 23.84 7.62
N GLU A 107 11.43 23.52 6.60
CA GLU A 107 12.38 24.50 6.02
C GLU A 107 11.66 25.67 5.35
N GLU A 108 10.58 25.42 4.60
CA GLU A 108 9.76 26.47 3.98
C GLU A 108 9.08 27.35 5.04
N LEU A 109 8.54 26.74 6.10
CA LEU A 109 7.96 27.50 7.21
C LEU A 109 9.01 28.38 7.89
N ASN A 110 10.18 27.83 8.20
CA ASN A 110 11.28 28.58 8.82
C ASN A 110 11.77 29.73 7.92
N ARG A 111 11.88 29.48 6.60
CA ARG A 111 12.23 30.52 5.63
C ARG A 111 11.20 31.63 5.62
N ALA A 112 9.92 31.30 5.50
CA ALA A 112 8.82 32.27 5.50
C ALA A 112 8.79 33.09 6.81
N LEU A 113 8.99 32.45 7.97
CA LEU A 113 9.05 33.11 9.25
C LEU A 113 10.25 34.08 9.33
N ASN A 114 11.43 33.68 8.89
CA ASN A 114 12.62 34.52 8.88
C ASN A 114 12.47 35.73 7.96
N ASP A 115 11.89 35.58 6.80
CA ASP A 115 11.72 36.65 5.81
C ASP A 115 10.66 37.70 6.25
N THR A 116 9.59 37.25 6.91
CA THR A 116 8.45 38.10 7.25
C THR A 116 8.47 38.59 8.70
N LEU A 117 9.16 37.91 9.61
CA LEU A 117 9.11 38.17 11.06
C LEU A 117 9.71 39.52 11.43
N GLY A 118 10.79 39.96 10.78
CA GLY A 118 11.46 41.22 11.10
C GLY A 118 10.56 42.45 10.97
N PRO A 119 9.87 42.67 9.84
CA PRO A 119 8.89 43.74 9.67
C PRO A 119 7.70 43.61 10.64
N LEU A 120 7.21 42.41 10.88
CA LEU A 120 6.09 42.13 11.77
C LEU A 120 6.44 42.50 13.23
N VAL A 121 7.59 42.04 13.73
CA VAL A 121 8.08 42.37 15.09
C VAL A 121 8.24 43.85 15.26
N ARG A 122 8.83 44.58 14.30
CA ARG A 122 8.92 46.06 14.37
C ARG A 122 7.55 46.71 14.48
N ALA A 123 6.57 46.27 13.66
CA ALA A 123 5.21 46.82 13.74
C ALA A 123 4.54 46.52 15.07
N MET A 124 4.77 45.34 15.65
CA MET A 124 4.25 44.94 16.96
C MET A 124 4.86 45.79 18.08
N VAL A 125 6.17 45.99 18.07
CA VAL A 125 6.87 46.82 19.05
C VAL A 125 6.37 48.26 18.98
N LEU A 126 6.33 48.87 17.80
CA LEU A 126 5.79 50.21 17.61
C LEU A 126 4.34 50.34 18.10
N LYS A 127 3.49 49.37 17.82
CA LYS A 127 2.11 49.39 18.32
C LYS A 127 2.02 49.26 19.82
N ALA A 128 2.84 48.39 20.44
CA ALA A 128 2.89 48.24 21.89
C ALA A 128 3.40 49.53 22.58
N GLU A 129 4.43 50.17 22.02
CA GLU A 129 4.93 51.47 22.53
C GLU A 129 3.85 52.57 22.45
N VAL A 130 3.11 52.64 21.34
CA VAL A 130 1.99 53.59 21.20
C VAL A 130 0.91 53.33 22.24
N MET A 131 0.57 52.07 22.49
CA MET A 131 -0.44 51.68 23.49
C MET A 131 0.04 51.90 24.93
N ALA A 132 1.33 51.76 25.19
CA ALA A 132 1.93 52.03 26.50
C ALA A 132 2.05 53.54 26.83
N ASN A 133 1.86 54.42 25.86
CA ASN A 133 2.00 55.86 26.05
C ASN A 133 0.87 56.39 26.98
N PRO A 134 1.21 57.01 28.13
CA PRO A 134 0.21 57.50 29.09
C PRO A 134 -0.76 58.53 28.51
N LEU A 135 -0.34 59.28 27.48
CA LEU A 135 -1.19 60.27 26.82
C LEU A 135 -2.29 59.66 25.94
N ALA A 136 -2.13 58.41 25.49
CA ALA A 136 -3.13 57.71 24.72
C ALA A 136 -4.18 56.99 25.62
N ASN A 137 -3.86 56.78 26.91
CA ASN A 137 -4.67 56.06 27.88
C ASN A 137 -5.60 56.98 28.71
N THR A 138 -6.01 58.12 28.19
CA THR A 138 -6.87 59.09 28.90
C THR A 138 -8.34 58.68 29.01
N THR A 139 -8.76 57.60 28.45
CA THR A 139 -10.11 57.05 28.62
C THR A 139 -10.12 55.98 29.72
N GLY A 140 -10.17 56.47 30.96
CA GLY A 140 -10.24 55.63 32.13
C GLY A 140 -11.41 54.65 32.09
N HIS A 141 -11.19 53.49 32.71
CA HIS A 141 -12.13 52.40 33.12
C HIS A 141 -12.11 51.11 32.33
N GLN A 142 -11.18 50.88 31.44
CA GLN A 142 -10.91 49.51 31.01
C GLN A 142 -9.71 48.95 31.79
N GLY A 143 -9.85 47.75 32.37
CA GLY A 143 -8.77 47.11 33.13
C GLY A 143 -7.46 47.11 32.36
N TYR A 144 -6.35 47.35 33.07
CA TYR A 144 -5.01 47.35 32.48
C TYR A 144 -4.72 46.04 31.77
N THR A 145 -4.60 46.10 30.44
CA THR A 145 -4.12 45.02 29.63
C THR A 145 -2.68 45.32 29.23
N GLU A 146 -1.77 44.35 29.40
CA GLU A 146 -0.39 44.54 28.96
C GLU A 146 -0.37 44.76 27.43
N PRO A 147 0.18 45.89 26.94
CA PRO A 147 0.12 46.23 25.51
C PRO A 147 0.71 45.13 24.59
N GLU A 148 1.76 44.46 25.06
CA GLU A 148 2.40 43.37 24.32
C GLU A 148 1.49 42.15 24.14
N LYS A 149 0.72 41.78 25.17
CA LYS A 149 -0.22 40.67 25.10
C LYS A 149 -1.39 40.96 24.16
N GLU A 150 -1.89 42.20 24.19
CA GLU A 150 -2.97 42.63 23.31
C GLU A 150 -2.54 42.63 21.84
N VAL A 151 -1.36 43.14 21.53
CA VAL A 151 -0.82 43.12 20.17
C VAL A 151 -0.57 41.69 19.70
N MET A 152 -0.02 40.82 20.55
CA MET A 152 0.17 39.39 20.23
C MET A 152 -1.17 38.71 19.95
N HIS A 153 -2.19 38.97 20.78
CA HIS A 153 -3.51 38.39 20.57
C HIS A 153 -4.12 38.81 19.23
N GLN A 154 -4.00 40.07 18.84
CA GLN A 154 -4.47 40.56 17.54
C GLN A 154 -3.76 39.90 16.37
N VAL A 155 -2.44 39.71 16.46
CA VAL A 155 -1.67 39.02 15.41
C VAL A 155 -2.10 37.55 15.28
N VAL A 156 -2.21 36.83 16.41
CA VAL A 156 -2.63 35.42 16.42
C VAL A 156 -4.03 35.29 15.86
N THR A 157 -4.97 36.15 16.26
CA THR A 157 -6.34 36.14 15.75
C THR A 157 -6.40 36.37 14.24
N PHE A 158 -5.61 37.32 13.73
CA PHE A 158 -5.50 37.58 12.30
C PHE A 158 -4.96 36.37 11.51
N LEU A 159 -3.85 35.79 11.99
CA LEU A 159 -3.23 34.62 11.36
C LEU A 159 -4.16 33.41 11.37
N THR A 160 -4.84 33.15 12.50
CA THR A 160 -5.80 32.05 12.62
C THR A 160 -6.96 32.23 11.62
N GLY A 161 -7.48 33.45 11.48
CA GLY A 161 -8.53 33.76 10.50
C GLY A 161 -8.06 33.56 9.05
N LYS A 162 -6.80 33.85 8.73
CA LYS A 162 -6.24 33.61 7.40
C LYS A 162 -6.01 32.13 7.10
N VAL A 163 -5.45 31.37 8.06
CA VAL A 163 -5.22 29.93 7.89
C VAL A 163 -6.54 29.17 7.72
N SER A 164 -7.61 29.59 8.41
CA SER A 164 -8.94 28.96 8.28
C SER A 164 -9.65 29.26 6.95
N ALA A 165 -9.13 30.22 6.17
CA ALA A 165 -9.69 30.61 4.87
C ALA A 165 -9.02 29.91 3.67
N PHE A 166 -7.94 29.14 3.93
CA PHE A 166 -7.28 28.24 2.98
C PHE A 166 -7.75 26.80 3.14
#